data_e7203a325a1117cfccad359e2ac0f457
#
_entry.id   e7203a325a1117cfccad359e2ac0f457
#
_cell.length_a   1.000
_cell.length_b   1.000
_cell.length_c   1.000
_cell.angle_alpha   90.00
_cell.angle_beta   90.00
_cell.angle_gamma   90.00
#
_symmetry.space_group_name_H-M   'P 1'
#
loop_
_entity.id
_entity.type
_entity.pdbx_description
1 polymer ?
#
loop_
_entity_poly.entity_id
_entity_poly.type
_entity_poly.pdbx_seq_one_letter_code
_entity_poly.pdbx_strand_id
1 'polypeptide(L)'
;MQILNPSRWYLHPVFIFACSIFALATILVMTVSWYMEITRALEAVILKFHIDPTSVFPSKTGMTILILIALITVVLAGILLAFIYYQKTVNLFRLQHNFIYNFTHELKTPVTSLRIYLETFIRHPLGPDEIKKYSENMLQDINRLTDNINSILNLARIESQNFGSEVTRGSLVELVENFCSKNASLFRNLEIKIENQSDSPLVYPVNLFLFEMLLMNLISNAIKYNESERPELIIRFKSFIQKITLEFIDNGIGVDKKEQKQIFKKFYQSDREHKKDVSGSGLGLYLVSSIAMIHGWKISVASEGKSKGATFIITIPTTGIADIREKHLWKRLKKSVSSS
;
A
#
# COMPACT_ATOMS: atom_id res chain seq x y z
N MET A 1 3.92 -20.23 12.63
CA MET A 1 4.67 -20.17 11.35
C MET A 1 5.15 -21.57 10.96
N GLN A 2 4.22 -22.40 10.48
CA GLN A 2 4.47 -23.80 10.04
C GLN A 2 3.87 -24.01 8.64
N ILE A 3 4.16 -23.12 7.68
CA ILE A 3 3.54 -23.22 6.35
C ILE A 3 4.54 -23.67 5.28
N LEU A 4 5.78 -23.93 5.64
CA LEU A 4 6.74 -24.51 4.71
C LEU A 4 7.52 -25.62 5.40
N ASN A 5 6.86 -26.77 5.58
CA ASN A 5 7.57 -28.00 5.82
C ASN A 5 8.39 -28.30 4.53
N PRO A 6 9.73 -28.25 4.56
CA PRO A 6 10.57 -28.41 3.38
C PRO A 6 10.37 -29.77 2.67
N SER A 7 9.68 -30.71 3.32
CA SER A 7 9.34 -32.02 2.77
C SER A 7 8.15 -32.02 1.78
N ARG A 8 7.47 -30.88 1.56
CA ARG A 8 6.32 -30.81 0.65
C ARG A 8 6.50 -29.75 -0.45
N TRP A 9 7.69 -29.68 -1.04
CA TRP A 9 8.03 -28.79 -2.14
C TRP A 9 7.07 -28.91 -3.35
N TYR A 10 6.47 -30.08 -3.57
CA TYR A 10 5.47 -30.37 -4.61
C TYR A 10 4.14 -29.63 -4.42
N LEU A 11 3.86 -29.10 -3.21
CA LEU A 11 2.70 -28.24 -2.93
C LEU A 11 3.02 -26.75 -3.13
N HIS A 12 4.26 -26.44 -3.54
CA HIS A 12 4.62 -25.05 -3.80
C HIS A 12 3.89 -24.55 -5.06
N PRO A 13 3.19 -23.39 -5.03
CA PRO A 13 2.39 -22.91 -6.15
C PRO A 13 3.15 -22.79 -7.47
N VAL A 14 4.44 -22.42 -7.40
CA VAL A 14 5.32 -22.37 -8.58
C VAL A 14 5.52 -23.75 -9.20
N PHE A 15 5.65 -24.79 -8.37
CA PHE A 15 5.81 -26.17 -8.85
C PHE A 15 4.52 -26.67 -9.51
N ILE A 16 3.35 -26.43 -8.87
CA ILE A 16 2.04 -26.78 -9.44
C ILE A 16 1.83 -26.07 -10.77
N PHE A 17 2.16 -24.76 -10.84
CA PHE A 17 2.07 -23.98 -12.07
C PHE A 17 2.97 -24.54 -13.18
N ALA A 18 4.24 -24.86 -12.87
CA ALA A 18 5.17 -25.45 -13.81
C ALA A 18 4.69 -26.83 -14.30
N CYS A 19 4.19 -27.69 -13.42
CA CYS A 19 3.60 -28.99 -13.78
C CYS A 19 2.38 -28.84 -14.67
N SER A 20 1.51 -27.86 -14.41
CA SER A 20 0.32 -27.58 -15.23
C SER A 20 0.69 -27.16 -16.66
N ILE A 21 1.71 -26.28 -16.79
CA ILE A 21 2.22 -25.88 -18.12
C ILE A 21 2.82 -27.10 -18.86
N PHE A 22 3.63 -27.90 -18.15
CA PHE A 22 4.25 -29.09 -18.75
C PHE A 22 3.19 -30.11 -19.21
N ALA A 23 2.17 -30.37 -18.39
CA ALA A 23 1.08 -31.27 -18.74
C ALA A 23 0.31 -30.78 -19.97
N LEU A 24 -0.02 -29.49 -20.05
CA LEU A 24 -0.70 -28.91 -21.21
C LEU A 24 0.16 -28.97 -22.48
N ALA A 25 1.46 -28.68 -22.36
CA ALA A 25 2.38 -28.80 -23.48
C ALA A 25 2.48 -30.26 -23.99
N THR A 26 2.53 -31.24 -23.08
CA THR A 26 2.55 -32.65 -23.40
C THR A 26 1.26 -33.08 -24.10
N ILE A 27 0.11 -32.67 -23.59
CA ILE A 27 -1.18 -32.98 -24.23
C ILE A 27 -1.25 -32.39 -25.64
N LEU A 28 -0.77 -31.16 -25.82
CA LEU A 28 -0.75 -30.51 -27.14
C LEU A 28 0.10 -31.30 -28.12
N VAL A 29 1.34 -31.66 -27.73
CA VAL A 29 2.24 -32.44 -28.58
C VAL A 29 1.63 -33.79 -28.94
N MET A 30 1.07 -34.52 -27.97
CA MET A 30 0.40 -35.79 -28.20
C MET A 30 -0.79 -35.65 -29.15
N THR A 31 -1.63 -34.65 -28.95
CA THR A 31 -2.82 -34.42 -29.79
C THR A 31 -2.43 -34.12 -31.24
N VAL A 32 -1.43 -33.25 -31.45
CA VAL A 32 -0.94 -32.93 -32.80
C VAL A 32 -0.29 -34.14 -33.46
N SER A 33 0.54 -34.90 -32.74
CA SER A 33 1.19 -36.10 -33.24
C SER A 33 0.17 -37.15 -33.65
N TRP A 34 -0.80 -37.42 -32.82
CA TRP A 34 -1.87 -38.38 -33.10
C TRP A 34 -2.73 -37.95 -34.29
N TYR A 35 -3.05 -36.66 -34.37
CA TYR A 35 -3.77 -36.10 -35.52
C TYR A 35 -2.99 -36.31 -36.84
N MET A 36 -1.69 -36.05 -36.84
CA MET A 36 -0.83 -36.26 -38.01
C MET A 36 -0.76 -37.73 -38.40
N GLU A 37 -0.72 -38.66 -37.45
CA GLU A 37 -0.70 -40.08 -37.67
C GLU A 37 -1.99 -40.59 -38.33
N ILE A 38 -3.14 -40.15 -37.81
CA ILE A 38 -4.45 -40.46 -38.39
C ILE A 38 -4.57 -39.93 -39.82
N THR A 39 -4.11 -38.69 -40.05
CA THR A 39 -4.15 -38.10 -41.41
C THR A 39 -3.32 -38.91 -42.39
N ARG A 40 -2.10 -39.33 -42.02
CA ARG A 40 -1.23 -40.19 -42.87
C ARG A 40 -1.86 -41.55 -43.15
N ALA A 41 -2.45 -42.18 -42.14
CA ALA A 41 -3.13 -43.46 -42.30
C ALA A 41 -4.32 -43.35 -43.26
N LEU A 42 -5.07 -42.26 -43.16
CA LEU A 42 -6.22 -41.99 -44.03
C LEU A 42 -5.80 -41.72 -45.47
N GLU A 43 -4.70 -40.96 -45.69
CA GLU A 43 -4.09 -40.76 -47.03
C GLU A 43 -3.69 -42.07 -47.67
N ALA A 44 -3.07 -42.98 -46.91
CA ALA A 44 -2.68 -44.32 -47.42
C ALA A 44 -3.90 -45.16 -47.83
N VAL A 45 -5.01 -45.07 -47.12
CA VAL A 45 -6.27 -45.76 -47.48
C VAL A 45 -6.90 -45.14 -48.74
N ILE A 46 -6.93 -43.83 -48.87
CA ILE A 46 -7.44 -43.11 -50.03
C ILE A 46 -6.65 -43.54 -51.31
N LEU A 47 -5.35 -43.55 -51.22
CA LEU A 47 -4.47 -43.98 -52.33
C LEU A 47 -4.71 -45.45 -52.71
N LYS A 48 -4.89 -46.34 -51.73
CA LYS A 48 -5.09 -47.79 -51.98
C LYS A 48 -6.46 -48.07 -52.62
N PHE A 49 -7.49 -47.32 -52.29
CA PHE A 49 -8.86 -47.60 -52.79
C PHE A 49 -9.32 -46.65 -53.89
N HIS A 50 -8.43 -45.76 -54.40
CA HIS A 50 -8.74 -44.74 -55.42
C HIS A 50 -9.96 -43.86 -55.09
N ILE A 51 -10.10 -43.53 -53.83
CA ILE A 51 -11.20 -42.68 -53.35
C ILE A 51 -10.88 -41.21 -53.66
N ASP A 52 -11.87 -40.42 -54.04
CA ASP A 52 -11.66 -38.98 -54.28
C ASP A 52 -11.26 -38.26 -52.96
N PRO A 53 -10.07 -37.67 -52.86
CA PRO A 53 -9.61 -36.99 -51.63
C PRO A 53 -10.58 -35.87 -51.16
N THR A 54 -11.29 -35.22 -52.06
CA THR A 54 -12.21 -34.12 -51.76
C THR A 54 -13.45 -34.58 -51.00
N SER A 55 -13.81 -35.86 -51.11
CA SER A 55 -14.95 -36.44 -50.41
C SER A 55 -14.64 -36.84 -48.96
N VAL A 56 -13.37 -37.05 -48.62
CA VAL A 56 -12.94 -37.58 -47.31
C VAL A 56 -12.29 -36.48 -46.41
N PHE A 57 -11.56 -35.56 -47.01
CA PHE A 57 -10.96 -34.45 -46.26
C PHE A 57 -11.82 -33.21 -46.33
N PRO A 58 -12.50 -32.85 -45.23
CA PRO A 58 -13.13 -31.55 -45.19
C PRO A 58 -12.04 -30.44 -45.25
N SER A 59 -12.24 -29.50 -46.16
CA SER A 59 -11.31 -28.38 -46.40
C SER A 59 -11.00 -27.47 -45.17
N LYS A 60 -11.46 -27.86 -43.97
CA LYS A 60 -11.42 -27.09 -42.74
C LYS A 60 -10.39 -27.56 -41.71
N THR A 61 -9.49 -28.45 -42.07
CA THR A 61 -8.48 -29.04 -41.16
C THR A 61 -7.61 -27.98 -40.49
N GLY A 62 -7.14 -26.97 -41.27
CA GLY A 62 -6.35 -25.86 -40.72
C GLY A 62 -7.13 -25.02 -39.69
N MET A 63 -8.46 -24.86 -39.90
CA MET A 63 -9.30 -24.13 -38.99
C MET A 63 -9.49 -24.85 -37.65
N THR A 64 -9.56 -26.20 -37.66
CA THR A 64 -9.67 -27.02 -36.45
C THR A 64 -8.40 -26.92 -35.58
N ILE A 65 -7.21 -26.95 -36.20
CA ILE A 65 -5.93 -26.79 -35.51
C ILE A 65 -5.83 -25.38 -34.93
N LEU A 66 -6.25 -24.36 -35.65
CA LEU A 66 -6.22 -22.97 -35.20
C LEU A 66 -7.15 -22.75 -33.99
N ILE A 67 -8.34 -23.33 -34.00
CA ILE A 67 -9.26 -23.32 -32.86
C ILE A 67 -8.66 -24.00 -31.63
N LEU A 68 -8.01 -25.16 -31.80
CA LEU A 68 -7.34 -25.90 -30.73
C LEU A 68 -6.20 -25.07 -30.10
N ILE A 69 -5.37 -24.44 -30.90
CA ILE A 69 -4.29 -23.55 -30.42
C ILE A 69 -4.86 -22.37 -29.68
N ALA A 70 -5.92 -21.73 -30.20
CA ALA A 70 -6.58 -20.62 -29.56
C ALA A 70 -7.15 -21.01 -28.19
N LEU A 71 -7.78 -22.18 -28.10
CA LEU A 71 -8.37 -22.68 -26.84
C LEU A 71 -7.29 -22.96 -25.80
N ILE A 72 -6.17 -23.58 -26.20
CA ILE A 72 -5.04 -23.83 -25.29
C ILE A 72 -4.41 -22.51 -24.81
N THR A 73 -4.28 -21.53 -25.72
CA THR A 73 -3.76 -20.20 -25.37
C THR A 73 -4.64 -19.51 -24.33
N VAL A 74 -5.97 -19.61 -24.47
CA VAL A 74 -6.93 -19.06 -23.49
C VAL A 74 -6.79 -19.74 -22.13
N VAL A 75 -6.64 -21.08 -22.11
CA VAL A 75 -6.45 -21.83 -20.86
C VAL A 75 -5.15 -21.44 -20.18
N LEU A 76 -4.04 -21.37 -20.94
CA LEU A 76 -2.75 -20.93 -20.41
C LEU A 76 -2.79 -19.50 -19.84
N ALA A 77 -3.45 -18.59 -20.55
CA ALA A 77 -3.66 -17.23 -20.08
C ALA A 77 -4.46 -17.20 -18.77
N GLY A 78 -5.52 -18.01 -18.67
CA GLY A 78 -6.32 -18.15 -17.45
C GLY A 78 -5.50 -18.67 -16.26
N ILE A 79 -4.68 -19.71 -16.47
CA ILE A 79 -3.79 -20.24 -15.43
C ILE A 79 -2.74 -19.20 -14.99
N LEU A 80 -2.16 -18.47 -15.94
CA LEU A 80 -1.20 -17.40 -15.63
C LEU A 80 -1.84 -16.28 -14.80
N LEU A 81 -3.02 -15.83 -15.18
CA LEU A 81 -3.77 -14.81 -14.44
C LEU A 81 -4.13 -15.30 -13.02
N ALA A 82 -4.60 -16.55 -12.89
CA ALA A 82 -4.89 -17.16 -11.60
C ALA A 82 -3.64 -17.23 -10.72
N PHE A 83 -2.48 -17.59 -11.28
CA PHE A 83 -1.21 -17.63 -10.56
C PHE A 83 -0.78 -16.24 -10.08
N ILE A 84 -0.85 -15.22 -10.94
CA ILE A 84 -0.52 -13.83 -10.57
C ILE A 84 -1.45 -13.35 -9.45
N TYR A 85 -2.75 -13.61 -9.56
CA TYR A 85 -3.74 -13.25 -8.54
C TYR A 85 -3.46 -13.95 -7.21
N TYR A 86 -3.15 -15.26 -7.25
CA TYR A 86 -2.78 -16.03 -6.06
C TYR A 86 -1.54 -15.46 -5.37
N GLN A 87 -0.46 -15.18 -6.12
CA GLN A 87 0.75 -14.57 -5.57
C GLN A 87 0.47 -13.22 -4.89
N LYS A 88 -0.37 -12.40 -5.51
CA LYS A 88 -0.79 -11.12 -4.94
C LYS A 88 -1.56 -11.31 -3.64
N THR A 89 -2.49 -12.27 -3.61
CA THR A 89 -3.30 -12.57 -2.41
C THR A 89 -2.44 -13.09 -1.26
N VAL A 90 -1.52 -14.02 -1.52
CA VAL A 90 -0.60 -14.55 -0.51
C VAL A 90 0.29 -13.45 0.06
N ASN A 91 0.76 -12.54 -0.79
CA ASN A 91 1.59 -11.42 -0.34
C ASN A 91 0.80 -10.44 0.56
N LEU A 92 -0.45 -10.13 0.18
CA LEU A 92 -1.34 -9.33 1.01
C LEU A 92 -1.63 -10.01 2.35
N PHE A 93 -1.88 -11.31 2.35
CA PHE A 93 -2.12 -12.08 3.58
C PHE A 93 -0.90 -12.07 4.51
N ARG A 94 0.31 -12.23 3.96
CA ARG A 94 1.57 -12.14 4.73
C ARG A 94 1.74 -10.75 5.36
N LEU A 95 1.50 -9.68 4.59
CA LEU A 95 1.58 -8.31 5.10
C LEU A 95 0.57 -8.08 6.23
N GLN A 96 -0.66 -8.56 6.07
CA GLN A 96 -1.69 -8.47 7.10
C GLN A 96 -1.31 -9.26 8.36
N HIS A 97 -0.78 -10.48 8.21
CA HIS A 97 -0.36 -11.30 9.33
C HIS A 97 0.81 -10.66 10.09
N ASN A 98 1.82 -10.18 9.38
CA ASN A 98 2.95 -9.47 9.98
C ASN A 98 2.49 -8.22 10.73
N PHE A 99 1.53 -7.47 10.17
CA PHE A 99 0.93 -6.34 10.87
C PHE A 99 0.27 -6.74 12.17
N ILE A 100 -0.62 -7.75 12.15
CA ILE A 100 -1.29 -8.22 13.37
C ILE A 100 -0.27 -8.65 14.43
N TYR A 101 0.77 -9.37 14.03
CA TYR A 101 1.84 -9.81 14.90
C TYR A 101 2.59 -8.62 15.52
N ASN A 102 3.12 -7.73 14.69
CA ASN A 102 3.89 -6.57 15.14
C ASN A 102 3.03 -5.64 15.98
N PHE A 103 1.78 -5.39 15.55
CA PHE A 103 0.85 -4.55 16.29
C PHE A 103 0.50 -5.13 17.66
N THR A 104 0.26 -6.43 17.74
CA THR A 104 0.02 -7.11 19.04
C THR A 104 1.25 -6.98 19.93
N HIS A 105 2.45 -7.09 19.37
CA HIS A 105 3.70 -6.90 20.11
C HIS A 105 3.86 -5.44 20.58
N GLU A 106 3.58 -4.47 19.74
CA GLU A 106 3.61 -3.03 20.06
C GLU A 106 2.58 -2.61 21.12
N LEU A 107 1.44 -3.28 21.20
CA LEU A 107 0.49 -3.09 22.29
C LEU A 107 0.93 -3.79 23.58
N LYS A 108 1.51 -5.00 23.48
CA LYS A 108 1.91 -5.79 24.64
C LYS A 108 3.03 -5.12 25.44
N THR A 109 3.99 -4.49 24.77
CA THR A 109 5.16 -3.87 25.42
C THR A 109 4.76 -2.78 26.41
N PRO A 110 4.01 -1.71 26.04
CA PRO A 110 3.61 -0.68 26.99
C PRO A 110 2.69 -1.21 28.10
N VAL A 111 1.82 -2.18 27.80
CA VAL A 111 0.97 -2.81 28.81
C VAL A 111 1.83 -3.57 29.84
N THR A 112 2.89 -4.25 29.40
CA THR A 112 3.83 -4.96 30.29
C THR A 112 4.63 -3.97 31.14
N SER A 113 5.11 -2.87 30.55
CA SER A 113 5.79 -1.80 31.30
C SER A 113 4.89 -1.19 32.37
N LEU A 114 3.66 -0.82 32.00
CA LEU A 114 2.67 -0.30 32.95
C LEU A 114 2.44 -1.26 34.12
N ARG A 115 2.31 -2.56 33.83
CA ARG A 115 2.16 -3.59 34.85
C ARG A 115 3.37 -3.63 35.78
N ILE A 116 4.60 -3.61 35.24
CA ILE A 116 5.83 -3.64 36.05
C ILE A 116 5.91 -2.42 36.97
N TYR A 117 5.62 -1.20 36.45
CA TYR A 117 5.60 0.01 37.28
C TYR A 117 4.57 -0.09 38.40
N LEU A 118 3.36 -0.56 38.12
CA LEU A 118 2.32 -0.76 39.13
C LEU A 118 2.73 -1.83 40.19
N GLU A 119 3.31 -2.96 39.76
CA GLU A 119 3.82 -3.96 40.66
C GLU A 119 4.96 -3.43 41.55
N THR A 120 5.80 -2.51 40.99
CA THR A 120 6.87 -1.84 41.72
C THR A 120 6.29 -0.92 42.80
N PHE A 121 5.26 -0.14 42.48
CA PHE A 121 4.57 0.75 43.45
C PHE A 121 3.95 -0.05 44.61
N ILE A 122 3.43 -1.26 44.33
CA ILE A 122 2.79 -2.08 45.36
C ILE A 122 3.82 -2.76 46.27
N ARG A 123 4.98 -3.16 45.70
CA ARG A 123 5.95 -4.01 46.42
C ARG A 123 7.06 -3.24 47.13
N HIS A 124 7.33 -1.99 46.72
CA HIS A 124 8.46 -1.23 47.22
C HIS A 124 8.04 0.14 47.72
N PRO A 125 8.53 0.61 48.88
CA PRO A 125 8.41 1.97 49.31
C PRO A 125 9.31 2.85 48.39
N LEU A 126 8.72 3.74 47.60
CA LEU A 126 9.43 4.56 46.64
C LEU A 126 9.53 6.02 47.14
N GLY A 127 10.67 6.64 46.85
CA GLY A 127 10.83 8.10 47.07
C GLY A 127 10.02 8.95 46.12
N PRO A 128 9.77 10.23 46.47
CA PRO A 128 8.99 11.13 45.62
C PRO A 128 9.51 11.28 44.19
N ASP A 129 10.83 11.29 44.00
CA ASP A 129 11.45 11.41 42.68
C ASP A 129 11.27 10.15 41.83
N GLU A 130 11.32 8.98 42.44
CA GLU A 130 11.07 7.68 41.78
C GLU A 130 9.60 7.57 41.34
N ILE A 131 8.68 7.95 42.23
CA ILE A 131 7.23 7.98 41.93
C ILE A 131 7.00 8.90 40.72
N LYS A 132 7.58 10.10 40.71
CA LYS A 132 7.46 11.04 39.60
C LYS A 132 7.97 10.43 38.31
N LYS A 133 9.18 9.89 38.32
CA LYS A 133 9.83 9.28 37.14
C LYS A 133 9.00 8.12 36.56
N TYR A 134 8.53 7.20 37.42
CA TYR A 134 7.72 6.07 36.94
C TYR A 134 6.35 6.52 36.45
N SER A 135 5.74 7.52 37.07
CA SER A 135 4.46 8.10 36.60
C SER A 135 4.61 8.77 35.23
N GLU A 136 5.70 9.51 34.99
CA GLU A 136 6.00 10.09 33.69
C GLU A 136 6.19 9.03 32.61
N ASN A 137 6.92 7.94 32.91
CA ASN A 137 7.07 6.81 32.00
C ASN A 137 5.73 6.11 31.70
N MET A 138 4.89 5.91 32.73
CA MET A 138 3.55 5.34 32.56
C MET A 138 2.67 6.20 31.65
N LEU A 139 2.71 7.52 31.80
CA LEU A 139 1.98 8.45 30.94
C LEU A 139 2.48 8.36 29.49
N GLN A 140 3.79 8.24 29.30
CA GLN A 140 4.36 8.06 27.97
C GLN A 140 3.90 6.75 27.31
N ASP A 141 3.83 5.66 28.05
CA ASP A 141 3.35 4.37 27.54
C ASP A 141 1.86 4.39 27.24
N ILE A 142 1.05 5.08 28.05
CA ILE A 142 -0.39 5.31 27.78
C ILE A 142 -0.58 6.12 26.50
N ASN A 143 0.20 7.18 26.30
CA ASN A 143 0.12 7.99 25.09
C ASN A 143 0.47 7.15 23.84
N ARG A 144 1.54 6.33 23.90
CA ARG A 144 1.89 5.40 22.80
C ARG A 144 0.77 4.42 22.48
N LEU A 145 0.12 3.85 23.51
CA LEU A 145 -1.03 2.97 23.33
C LEU A 145 -2.19 3.67 22.63
N THR A 146 -2.50 4.89 23.08
CA THR A 146 -3.57 5.72 22.52
C THR A 146 -3.30 6.04 21.04
N ASP A 147 -2.06 6.41 20.69
CA ASP A 147 -1.66 6.71 19.32
C ASP A 147 -1.78 5.48 18.40
N ASN A 148 -1.38 4.31 18.90
CA ASN A 148 -1.52 3.05 18.16
C ASN A 148 -2.99 2.71 17.90
N ILE A 149 -3.85 2.83 18.91
CA ILE A 149 -5.30 2.58 18.78
C ILE A 149 -5.91 3.58 17.78
N ASN A 150 -5.59 4.87 17.90
CA ASN A 150 -6.08 5.90 16.99
C ASN A 150 -5.65 5.64 15.54
N SER A 151 -4.45 5.13 15.32
CA SER A 151 -3.97 4.76 13.97
C SER A 151 -4.84 3.67 13.32
N ILE A 152 -5.28 2.67 14.10
CA ILE A 152 -6.21 1.63 13.60
C ILE A 152 -7.61 2.19 13.35
N LEU A 153 -8.13 2.98 14.28
CA LEU A 153 -9.45 3.58 14.10
C LEU A 153 -9.49 4.47 12.85
N ASN A 154 -8.43 5.22 12.62
CA ASN A 154 -8.28 6.05 11.43
C ASN A 154 -8.19 5.21 10.14
N LEU A 155 -7.45 4.09 10.19
CA LEU A 155 -7.42 3.13 9.10
C LEU A 155 -8.82 2.57 8.80
N ALA A 156 -9.53 2.12 9.83
CA ALA A 156 -10.88 1.57 9.68
C ALA A 156 -11.86 2.61 9.12
N ARG A 157 -11.79 3.88 9.55
CA ARG A 157 -12.60 4.97 9.01
C ARG A 157 -12.32 5.21 7.53
N ILE A 158 -11.06 5.21 7.11
CA ILE A 158 -10.67 5.40 5.72
C ILE A 158 -11.13 4.20 4.88
N GLU A 159 -10.95 2.97 5.34
CA GLU A 159 -11.37 1.76 4.60
C GLU A 159 -12.89 1.63 4.48
N SER A 160 -13.63 1.99 5.53
CA SER A 160 -15.10 2.03 5.49
C SER A 160 -15.67 3.25 4.74
N GLN A 161 -14.81 4.16 4.28
CA GLN A 161 -15.19 5.44 3.68
C GLN A 161 -16.12 6.29 4.59
N ASN A 162 -16.04 6.08 5.90
CA ASN A 162 -16.89 6.74 6.90
C ASN A 162 -16.15 7.91 7.58
N PHE A 163 -15.68 8.87 6.79
CA PHE A 163 -14.91 10.02 7.27
C PHE A 163 -15.64 11.38 7.12
N GLY A 164 -16.97 11.34 6.97
CA GLY A 164 -17.75 12.57 6.74
C GLY A 164 -17.58 13.10 5.31
N SER A 165 -18.58 13.80 4.81
CA SER A 165 -18.59 14.35 3.45
C SER A 165 -18.31 15.85 3.40
N GLU A 166 -18.01 16.46 4.52
CA GLU A 166 -17.78 17.91 4.58
C GLU A 166 -16.46 18.27 3.90
N VAL A 167 -16.60 18.94 2.76
CA VAL A 167 -15.47 19.51 2.02
C VAL A 167 -15.56 21.03 2.16
N THR A 168 -14.54 21.61 2.74
CA THR A 168 -14.41 23.06 2.92
C THR A 168 -13.45 23.62 1.88
N ARG A 169 -13.77 24.75 1.27
CA ARG A 169 -12.82 25.49 0.44
C ARG A 169 -12.01 26.42 1.33
N GLY A 170 -10.71 26.28 1.28
CA GLY A 170 -9.79 27.10 2.09
C GLY A 170 -8.44 27.25 1.42
N SER A 171 -7.68 28.24 1.86
CA SER A 171 -6.29 28.42 1.49
C SER A 171 -5.46 27.29 2.09
N LEU A 172 -4.80 26.50 1.24
CA LEU A 172 -3.93 25.39 1.70
C LEU A 172 -2.81 25.89 2.60
N VAL A 173 -2.29 27.09 2.35
CA VAL A 173 -1.25 27.72 3.17
C VAL A 173 -1.78 28.02 4.57
N GLU A 174 -2.91 28.74 4.66
CA GLU A 174 -3.53 29.06 5.95
C GLU A 174 -3.91 27.80 6.75
N LEU A 175 -4.41 26.77 6.06
CA LEU A 175 -4.75 25.51 6.72
C LEU A 175 -3.52 24.85 7.35
N VAL A 176 -2.37 24.86 6.67
CA VAL A 176 -1.12 24.31 7.20
C VAL A 176 -0.58 25.16 8.33
N GLU A 177 -0.58 26.50 8.19
CA GLU A 177 -0.15 27.44 9.24
C GLU A 177 -0.97 27.29 10.51
N ASN A 178 -2.31 27.27 10.39
CA ASN A 178 -3.22 27.07 11.51
C ASN A 178 -3.02 25.71 12.18
N PHE A 179 -2.81 24.64 11.39
CA PHE A 179 -2.52 23.32 11.93
C PHE A 179 -1.21 23.29 12.72
N CYS A 180 -0.13 23.85 12.18
CA CYS A 180 1.16 23.91 12.84
C CYS A 180 1.11 24.74 14.13
N SER A 181 0.42 25.91 14.11
CA SER A 181 0.23 26.78 15.28
C SER A 181 -0.57 26.08 16.38
N LYS A 182 -1.66 25.43 16.04
CA LYS A 182 -2.53 24.70 16.98
C LYS A 182 -1.80 23.53 17.66
N ASN A 183 -0.86 22.90 16.95
CA ASN A 183 -0.12 21.74 17.42
C ASN A 183 1.36 22.05 17.78
N ALA A 184 1.72 23.32 17.97
CA ALA A 184 3.11 23.75 18.22
C ALA A 184 3.76 23.04 19.42
N SER A 185 2.97 22.70 20.45
CA SER A 185 3.44 21.96 21.62
C SER A 185 3.92 20.53 21.28
N LEU A 186 3.34 19.88 20.27
CA LEU A 186 3.73 18.55 19.82
C LEU A 186 5.00 18.58 18.95
N PHE A 187 5.29 19.72 18.33
CA PHE A 187 6.39 19.89 17.37
C PHE A 187 7.58 20.63 17.93
N ARG A 188 7.70 20.76 19.28
CA ARG A 188 8.76 21.54 19.95
C ARG A 188 10.20 21.16 19.52
N ASN A 189 10.42 19.90 19.15
CA ASN A 189 11.72 19.38 18.79
C ASN A 189 11.97 19.41 17.27
N LEU A 190 11.13 20.10 16.49
CA LEU A 190 11.24 20.21 15.04
C LEU A 190 11.10 21.69 14.65
N GLU A 191 12.10 22.22 13.94
CA GLU A 191 12.00 23.54 13.33
C GLU A 191 11.19 23.44 12.04
N ILE A 192 9.97 24.03 12.01
CA ILE A 192 9.09 24.01 10.85
C ILE A 192 9.15 25.36 10.15
N LYS A 193 9.52 25.34 8.86
CA LYS A 193 9.51 26.51 7.98
C LYS A 193 8.46 26.34 6.90
N ILE A 194 7.57 27.33 6.76
CA ILE A 194 6.54 27.31 5.70
C ILE A 194 6.95 28.32 4.62
N GLU A 195 7.14 27.83 3.40
CA GLU A 195 7.56 28.61 2.25
C GLU A 195 6.45 28.58 1.18
N ASN A 196 5.86 29.74 0.91
CA ASN A 196 4.93 29.90 -0.19
C ASN A 196 5.65 30.51 -1.40
N GLN A 197 5.93 29.69 -2.42
CA GLN A 197 6.52 30.08 -3.70
C GLN A 197 5.46 30.19 -4.80
N SER A 198 4.22 30.48 -4.44
CA SER A 198 3.12 30.63 -5.37
C SER A 198 2.71 32.09 -5.49
N ASP A 199 2.59 32.57 -6.72
CA ASP A 199 2.09 33.93 -7.01
C ASP A 199 0.54 34.02 -6.93
N SER A 200 -0.16 32.89 -6.76
CA SER A 200 -1.61 32.81 -6.76
C SER A 200 -2.16 32.24 -5.44
N PRO A 201 -3.36 32.64 -5.00
CA PRO A 201 -4.01 32.01 -3.87
C PRO A 201 -4.24 30.51 -4.10
N LEU A 202 -3.75 29.67 -3.19
CA LEU A 202 -3.87 28.21 -3.27
C LEU A 202 -5.17 27.74 -2.60
N VAL A 203 -6.32 28.18 -3.12
CA VAL A 203 -7.64 27.78 -2.59
C VAL A 203 -8.09 26.47 -3.20
N TYR A 204 -8.29 25.46 -2.37
CA TYR A 204 -8.67 24.12 -2.80
C TYR A 204 -9.77 23.52 -1.91
N PRO A 205 -10.69 22.70 -2.47
CA PRO A 205 -11.66 21.97 -1.67
C PRO A 205 -11.00 20.77 -0.98
N VAL A 206 -11.00 20.74 0.36
CA VAL A 206 -10.42 19.68 1.17
C VAL A 206 -11.40 19.19 2.24
N ASN A 207 -11.35 17.93 2.57
CA ASN A 207 -11.90 17.44 3.82
C ASN A 207 -10.90 17.75 4.93
N LEU A 208 -11.23 18.70 5.79
CA LEU A 208 -10.32 19.23 6.80
C LEU A 208 -9.80 18.14 7.74
N PHE A 209 -10.66 17.23 8.20
CA PHE A 209 -10.27 16.13 9.09
C PHE A 209 -9.21 15.21 8.44
N LEU A 210 -9.42 14.84 7.19
CA LEU A 210 -8.46 14.01 6.46
C LEU A 210 -7.16 14.76 6.16
N PHE A 211 -7.25 16.05 5.85
CA PHE A 211 -6.08 16.88 5.59
C PHE A 211 -5.22 17.08 6.86
N GLU A 212 -5.82 17.37 8.00
CA GLU A 212 -5.12 17.44 9.28
C GLU A 212 -4.45 16.10 9.65
N MET A 213 -5.13 14.97 9.38
CA MET A 213 -4.56 13.64 9.58
C MET A 213 -3.34 13.39 8.67
N LEU A 214 -3.39 13.84 7.41
CA LEU A 214 -2.27 13.76 6.48
C LEU A 214 -1.08 14.58 6.99
N LEU A 215 -1.31 15.82 7.40
CA LEU A 215 -0.29 16.71 7.97
C LEU A 215 0.35 16.08 9.21
N MET A 216 -0.46 15.59 10.15
CA MET A 216 0.03 14.94 11.37
C MET A 216 0.96 13.76 11.05
N ASN A 217 0.58 12.90 10.10
CA ASN A 217 1.41 11.75 9.71
C ASN A 217 2.74 12.15 9.07
N LEU A 218 2.76 13.16 8.20
CA LEU A 218 4.00 13.62 7.56
C LEU A 218 4.93 14.33 8.54
N ILE A 219 4.39 15.22 9.39
CA ILE A 219 5.18 15.98 10.37
C ILE A 219 5.71 15.05 11.47
N SER A 220 4.88 14.12 11.97
CA SER A 220 5.33 13.14 12.97
C SER A 220 6.41 12.20 12.41
N ASN A 221 6.35 11.84 11.12
CA ASN A 221 7.42 11.10 10.47
C ASN A 221 8.72 11.90 10.39
N ALA A 222 8.65 13.19 10.08
CA ALA A 222 9.82 14.06 10.06
C ALA A 222 10.50 14.17 11.45
N ILE A 223 9.75 14.09 12.54
CA ILE A 223 10.31 14.01 13.90
C ILE A 223 10.90 12.63 14.16
N LYS A 224 10.11 11.58 13.90
CA LYS A 224 10.42 10.20 14.27
C LYS A 224 11.66 9.65 13.55
N TYR A 225 11.82 9.99 12.28
CA TYR A 225 12.91 9.51 11.43
C TYR A 225 14.01 10.55 11.24
N ASN A 226 14.23 11.40 12.24
CA ASN A 226 15.28 12.40 12.24
C ASN A 226 16.33 12.07 13.30
N GLU A 227 17.60 12.05 12.89
CA GLU A 227 18.76 11.81 13.75
C GLU A 227 19.70 13.03 13.77
N SER A 228 19.28 14.15 13.16
CA SER A 228 20.10 15.36 13.15
C SER A 228 20.06 16.07 14.52
N GLU A 229 21.12 16.79 14.86
CA GLU A 229 21.16 17.62 16.08
C GLU A 229 20.09 18.72 16.07
N ARG A 230 19.68 19.14 14.89
CA ARG A 230 18.64 20.14 14.67
C ARG A 230 17.65 19.61 13.62
N PRO A 231 16.60 18.92 14.05
CA PRO A 231 15.55 18.47 13.14
C PRO A 231 14.85 19.66 12.47
N GLU A 232 14.80 19.64 11.14
CA GLU A 232 14.20 20.68 10.32
C GLU A 232 13.21 20.08 9.32
N LEU A 233 12.09 20.75 9.13
CA LEU A 233 11.09 20.43 8.12
C LEU A 233 10.69 21.71 7.37
N ILE A 234 10.90 21.72 6.07
CA ILE A 234 10.44 22.81 5.19
C ILE A 234 9.16 22.33 4.49
N ILE A 235 8.06 23.06 4.71
CA ILE A 235 6.80 22.83 4.01
C ILE A 235 6.68 23.88 2.90
N ARG A 236 6.86 23.45 1.65
CA ARG A 236 6.94 24.35 0.51
C ARG A 236 5.78 24.19 -0.44
N PHE A 237 5.15 25.30 -0.78
CA PHE A 237 4.10 25.39 -1.77
C PHE A 237 4.63 25.93 -3.09
N LYS A 238 4.30 25.26 -4.20
CA LYS A 238 4.58 25.74 -5.56
C LYS A 238 3.33 25.61 -6.42
N SER A 239 3.07 26.60 -7.23
CA SER A 239 1.98 26.58 -8.21
C SER A 239 2.52 26.49 -9.64
N PHE A 240 1.89 25.63 -10.41
CA PHE A 240 2.13 25.45 -11.84
C PHE A 240 0.79 25.55 -12.57
N ILE A 241 0.80 25.75 -13.90
CA ILE A 241 -0.41 25.95 -14.73
C ILE A 241 -1.48 24.87 -14.48
N GLN A 242 -1.07 23.59 -14.28
CA GLN A 242 -2.01 22.47 -14.16
C GLN A 242 -1.95 21.73 -12.83
N LYS A 243 -1.09 22.14 -11.91
CA LYS A 243 -0.90 21.46 -10.63
C LYS A 243 -0.36 22.40 -9.57
N ILE A 244 -0.71 22.11 -8.31
CA ILE A 244 -0.05 22.64 -7.12
C ILE A 244 0.80 21.51 -6.56
N THR A 245 2.01 21.82 -6.07
CA THR A 245 2.81 20.88 -5.30
C THR A 245 2.97 21.38 -3.87
N LEU A 246 2.75 20.46 -2.93
CA LEU A 246 3.03 20.65 -1.52
C LEU A 246 4.15 19.69 -1.15
N GLU A 247 5.32 20.23 -0.83
CA GLU A 247 6.56 19.50 -0.57
C GLU A 247 6.87 19.55 0.93
N PHE A 248 7.11 18.39 1.54
CA PHE A 248 7.58 18.24 2.92
C PHE A 248 9.03 17.77 2.83
N ILE A 249 9.98 18.65 3.13
CA ILE A 249 11.42 18.45 2.99
C ILE A 249 12.02 18.33 4.39
N ASP A 250 12.42 17.13 4.77
CA ASP A 250 13.09 16.87 6.04
C ASP A 250 14.61 16.66 5.86
N ASN A 251 15.36 16.86 6.93
CA ASN A 251 16.79 16.57 7.02
C ASN A 251 17.08 15.26 7.78
N GLY A 252 16.16 14.31 7.75
CA GLY A 252 16.22 13.03 8.46
C GLY A 252 17.08 11.96 7.80
N ILE A 253 16.85 10.70 8.18
CA ILE A 253 17.63 9.53 7.73
C ILE A 253 17.51 9.22 6.24
N GLY A 254 16.54 9.82 5.53
CA GLY A 254 16.27 9.57 4.12
C GLY A 254 15.67 8.18 3.83
N VAL A 255 15.33 7.96 2.55
CA VAL A 255 14.68 6.74 2.06
C VAL A 255 15.47 6.10 0.93
N ASP A 256 15.77 4.80 1.03
CA ASP A 256 16.46 4.07 -0.03
C ASP A 256 15.63 4.04 -1.33
N LYS A 257 16.30 4.16 -2.48
CA LYS A 257 15.65 4.15 -3.80
C LYS A 257 14.75 2.94 -4.03
N LYS A 258 15.14 1.78 -3.50
CA LYS A 258 14.37 0.52 -3.62
C LYS A 258 13.09 0.55 -2.78
N GLU A 259 13.07 1.31 -1.69
CA GLU A 259 11.96 1.39 -0.75
C GLU A 259 10.96 2.50 -1.09
N GLN A 260 11.36 3.54 -1.85
CA GLN A 260 10.54 4.71 -2.15
C GLN A 260 9.13 4.40 -2.71
N LYS A 261 8.96 3.31 -3.45
CA LYS A 261 7.65 2.85 -3.94
C LYS A 261 6.91 1.96 -2.93
N GLN A 262 7.61 1.43 -1.95
CA GLN A 262 7.07 0.45 -1.01
C GLN A 262 6.59 1.08 0.28
N ILE A 263 7.20 2.19 0.72
CA ILE A 263 6.87 2.87 1.99
C ILE A 263 5.40 3.33 2.08
N PHE A 264 4.71 3.47 0.95
CA PHE A 264 3.28 3.79 0.90
C PHE A 264 2.35 2.57 0.93
N LYS A 265 2.91 1.34 0.94
CA LYS A 265 2.10 0.12 1.05
C LYS A 265 1.62 -0.08 2.47
N LYS A 266 0.41 -0.61 2.60
CA LYS A 266 -0.18 -0.97 3.89
C LYS A 266 0.73 -1.94 4.65
N PHE A 267 1.03 -1.62 5.92
CA PHE A 267 1.85 -2.43 6.82
C PHE A 267 3.33 -2.56 6.42
N TYR A 268 3.81 -1.72 5.52
CA TYR A 268 5.22 -1.73 5.15
C TYR A 268 6.05 -1.07 6.26
N GLN A 269 7.08 -1.77 6.69
CA GLN A 269 8.13 -1.30 7.58
C GLN A 269 9.46 -1.54 6.89
N SER A 270 10.39 -0.60 6.99
CA SER A 270 11.75 -0.79 6.48
C SER A 270 12.49 -1.79 7.36
N ASP A 271 13.36 -2.64 6.77
CA ASP A 271 14.22 -3.57 7.50
C ASP A 271 15.09 -2.89 8.57
N ARG A 272 15.22 -1.58 8.50
CA ARG A 272 15.96 -0.74 9.46
C ARG A 272 15.19 -0.49 10.75
N GLU A 273 13.86 -0.45 10.71
CA GLU A 273 13.02 -0.29 11.90
C GLU A 273 13.21 -1.46 12.88
N HIS A 274 13.53 -2.66 12.36
CA HIS A 274 13.84 -3.83 13.21
C HIS A 274 15.20 -3.76 13.93
N LYS A 275 16.07 -2.81 13.56
CA LYS A 275 17.42 -2.66 14.15
C LYS A 275 17.56 -1.51 15.13
N LYS A 276 16.58 -0.63 15.23
CA LYS A 276 16.56 0.51 16.15
C LYS A 276 15.23 0.53 16.89
N ASP A 277 15.23 1.07 18.11
CA ASP A 277 14.03 1.25 18.96
C ASP A 277 12.94 2.18 18.38
N VAL A 278 13.00 2.47 17.08
CA VAL A 278 12.05 3.30 16.35
C VAL A 278 10.92 2.41 15.84
N SER A 279 10.02 2.04 16.75
CA SER A 279 8.82 1.24 16.45
C SER A 279 7.77 2.07 15.71
N GLY A 280 7.13 1.48 14.69
CA GLY A 280 6.04 2.11 13.94
C GLY A 280 5.05 1.10 13.39
N SER A 281 3.77 1.46 13.30
CA SER A 281 2.70 0.56 12.81
C SER A 281 2.77 0.25 11.31
N GLY A 282 3.60 0.98 10.52
CA GLY A 282 3.62 0.89 9.05
C GLY A 282 2.32 1.39 8.40
N LEU A 283 1.51 2.16 9.13
CA LEU A 283 0.23 2.69 8.66
C LEU A 283 0.29 4.16 8.25
N GLY A 284 1.19 4.97 8.82
CA GLY A 284 1.20 6.42 8.64
C GLY A 284 1.28 6.85 7.17
N LEU A 285 2.28 6.38 6.42
CA LEU A 285 2.42 6.73 5.00
C LEU A 285 1.36 6.07 4.11
N TYR A 286 0.83 4.91 4.48
CA TYR A 286 -0.32 4.34 3.80
C TYR A 286 -1.57 5.22 3.97
N LEU A 287 -1.82 5.74 5.18
CA LEU A 287 -2.91 6.69 5.44
C LEU A 287 -2.73 7.96 4.59
N VAL A 288 -1.52 8.52 4.54
CA VAL A 288 -1.21 9.67 3.68
C VAL A 288 -1.53 9.38 2.21
N SER A 289 -1.12 8.22 1.70
CA SER A 289 -1.40 7.81 0.33
C SER A 289 -2.90 7.62 0.07
N SER A 290 -3.61 7.02 1.02
CA SER A 290 -5.06 6.81 0.93
C SER A 290 -5.84 8.14 0.96
N ILE A 291 -5.44 9.06 1.82
CA ILE A 291 -6.02 10.40 1.91
C ILE A 291 -5.76 11.19 0.63
N ALA A 292 -4.53 11.15 0.11
CA ALA A 292 -4.20 11.77 -1.17
C ALA A 292 -5.10 11.21 -2.30
N MET A 293 -5.28 9.88 -2.36
CA MET A 293 -6.15 9.23 -3.36
C MET A 293 -7.62 9.65 -3.21
N ILE A 294 -8.15 9.78 -1.99
CA ILE A 294 -9.52 10.24 -1.72
C ILE A 294 -9.74 11.65 -2.25
N HIS A 295 -8.72 12.53 -2.14
CA HIS A 295 -8.77 13.89 -2.67
C HIS A 295 -8.44 13.99 -4.17
N GLY A 296 -8.13 12.87 -4.83
CA GLY A 296 -7.68 12.87 -6.23
C GLY A 296 -6.26 13.39 -6.42
N TRP A 297 -5.45 13.41 -5.36
CA TRP A 297 -4.06 13.85 -5.35
C TRP A 297 -3.12 12.66 -5.60
N LYS A 298 -1.87 12.97 -5.93
CA LYS A 298 -0.79 11.97 -6.01
C LYS A 298 0.25 12.28 -4.94
N ILE A 299 0.79 11.24 -4.31
CA ILE A 299 1.93 11.36 -3.42
C ILE A 299 3.13 10.62 -4.00
N SER A 300 4.31 11.18 -3.80
CA SER A 300 5.59 10.58 -4.14
C SER A 300 6.64 10.99 -3.10
N VAL A 301 7.77 10.31 -3.11
CA VAL A 301 8.92 10.65 -2.29
C VAL A 301 10.16 10.73 -3.17
N ALA A 302 11.02 11.70 -2.90
CA ALA A 302 12.34 11.82 -3.45
C ALA A 302 13.36 11.85 -2.31
N SER A 303 14.38 11.02 -2.38
CA SER A 303 15.50 11.00 -1.44
C SER A 303 16.74 10.50 -2.16
N GLU A 304 17.89 11.13 -1.86
CA GLU A 304 19.16 10.69 -2.39
C GLU A 304 19.73 9.46 -1.67
N GLY A 305 19.07 9.05 -0.59
CA GLY A 305 19.46 7.90 0.23
C GLY A 305 19.78 8.26 1.67
N LYS A 306 20.61 7.44 2.32
CA LYS A 306 20.90 7.54 3.76
C LYS A 306 21.45 8.89 4.16
N SER A 307 20.90 9.44 5.26
CA SER A 307 21.33 10.69 5.91
C SER A 307 21.30 11.90 4.96
N LYS A 308 20.46 11.85 3.93
CA LYS A 308 20.25 12.92 2.96
C LYS A 308 18.86 13.54 3.05
N GLY A 309 18.09 13.18 4.08
CA GLY A 309 16.72 13.60 4.22
C GLY A 309 15.78 12.99 3.17
N ALA A 310 14.53 13.35 3.24
CA ALA A 310 13.52 12.98 2.27
C ALA A 310 12.63 14.18 1.91
N THR A 311 12.08 14.14 0.70
CA THR A 311 11.08 15.11 0.24
C THR A 311 9.82 14.34 -0.13
N PHE A 312 8.78 14.47 0.67
CA PHE A 312 7.46 13.96 0.34
C PHE A 312 6.71 15.01 -0.47
N ILE A 313 6.24 14.63 -1.67
CA ILE A 313 5.65 15.56 -2.64
C ILE A 313 4.19 15.15 -2.87
N ILE A 314 3.27 16.03 -2.50
CA ILE A 314 1.85 15.90 -2.82
C ILE A 314 1.58 16.75 -4.06
N THR A 315 1.08 16.12 -5.12
CA THR A 315 0.70 16.78 -6.37
C THR A 315 -0.81 16.88 -6.44
N ILE A 316 -1.31 18.08 -6.46
CA ILE A 316 -2.73 18.45 -6.47
C ILE A 316 -3.07 18.96 -7.86
N PRO A 317 -3.96 18.32 -8.63
CA PRO A 317 -4.35 18.80 -9.95
C PRO A 317 -5.24 20.06 -9.84
N THR A 318 -4.94 21.10 -10.61
CA THR A 318 -5.78 22.31 -10.67
C THR A 318 -6.92 22.18 -11.67
N THR A 319 -6.81 21.25 -12.64
CA THR A 319 -7.83 20.93 -13.63
C THR A 319 -8.71 19.79 -13.13
N GLY A 320 -10.03 19.96 -13.13
CA GLY A 320 -10.98 18.90 -12.75
C GLY A 320 -11.61 19.02 -11.37
N ILE A 321 -11.54 20.19 -10.73
CA ILE A 321 -12.19 20.45 -9.42
C ILE A 321 -13.71 20.20 -9.47
N ALA A 322 -14.36 20.42 -10.62
CA ALA A 322 -15.77 20.10 -10.84
C ALA A 322 -16.04 18.59 -11.00
N ASP A 323 -15.10 17.84 -11.57
CA ASP A 323 -15.25 16.41 -11.94
C ASP A 323 -15.09 15.44 -10.75
N ILE A 324 -14.38 15.86 -9.70
CA ILE A 324 -14.19 15.03 -8.49
C ILE A 324 -15.50 14.89 -7.72
N ARG A 325 -16.32 15.93 -7.67
CA ARG A 325 -17.63 15.93 -7.02
C ARG A 325 -18.64 15.03 -7.76
N GLU A 326 -18.63 15.05 -9.08
CA GLU A 326 -19.48 14.21 -9.92
C GLU A 326 -19.04 12.73 -9.86
N LYS A 327 -17.77 12.41 -10.00
CA LYS A 327 -17.29 10.99 -9.96
C LYS A 327 -17.54 10.31 -8.63
N HIS A 328 -17.41 11.00 -7.50
CA HIS A 328 -17.74 10.43 -6.19
C HIS A 328 -19.27 10.31 -5.97
N LEU A 329 -20.07 11.30 -6.42
CA LEU A 329 -21.53 11.21 -6.41
C LEU A 329 -22.03 10.08 -7.32
N TRP A 330 -21.50 9.95 -8.53
CA TRP A 330 -21.85 8.89 -9.49
C TRP A 330 -21.47 7.49 -8.99
N LYS A 331 -20.33 7.32 -8.32
CA LYS A 331 -19.99 6.05 -7.67
C LYS A 331 -20.94 5.70 -6.51
N ARG A 332 -21.38 6.67 -5.73
CA ARG A 332 -22.38 6.47 -4.65
C ARG A 332 -23.75 6.11 -5.23
N LEU A 333 -24.22 6.83 -6.24
CA LEU A 333 -25.50 6.54 -6.90
C LEU A 333 -25.52 5.17 -7.59
N LYS A 334 -24.44 4.77 -8.28
CA LYS A 334 -24.34 3.41 -8.84
C LYS A 334 -24.35 2.32 -7.76
N LYS A 335 -23.80 2.55 -6.59
CA LYS A 335 -23.78 1.56 -5.50
C LYS A 335 -25.14 1.46 -4.78
N SER A 336 -25.91 2.55 -4.70
CA SER A 336 -27.26 2.53 -4.13
C SER A 336 -28.30 1.89 -5.07
N VAL A 337 -28.10 1.98 -6.38
CA VAL A 337 -28.99 1.36 -7.40
C VAL A 337 -28.67 -0.13 -7.61
N SER A 338 -27.48 -0.62 -7.26
CA SER A 338 -27.13 -2.05 -7.34
C SER A 338 -27.42 -2.82 -6.05
N SER A 339 -27.93 -2.16 -5.02
CA SER A 339 -28.33 -2.75 -3.72
C SER A 339 -29.86 -2.67 -3.45
N SER A 340 -30.62 -2.23 -4.45
CA SER A 340 -32.08 -2.37 -4.54
C SER A 340 -32.44 -3.42 -5.57
#